data_93b94d3bef991c631afca0b6a2775ec1
#
_entry.id   93b94d3bef991c631afca0b6a2775ec1
#
_cell.length_a   1.000
_cell.length_b   1.000
_cell.length_c   1.000
_cell.angle_alpha   90.00
_cell.angle_beta   90.00
_cell.angle_gamma   90.00
#
_symmetry.space_group_name_H-M   'P 1'
#
loop_
_entity.id
_entity.type
_entity.pdbx_description
1 polymer ?
#
loop_
_entity_poly.entity_id
_entity_poly.type
_entity_poly.pdbx_seq_one_letter_code
_entity_poly.pdbx_strand_id
1 'polypeptide(L)'
;MRFKNTLFLLLIFSSSSILSSQQYIDDLGSEFHKKKRQEFREQMPQNSIAFFFTAPIMKRSNDTDFMYHQDPNFYYLSGWREPHGVLVIFKDDQQDNNGLYNEILYVREKNEYREMWDGRRLGLNGATQ
;
A
#
# COMPACT_ATOMS: atom_id res chain seq x y z
N MET A 1 24.62 -0.74 -55.62
CA MET A 1 24.52 -1.80 -54.61
C MET A 1 24.70 -1.23 -53.19
N ARG A 2 24.06 -0.14 -52.86
CA ARG A 2 24.15 0.55 -51.54
C ARG A 2 22.83 0.69 -50.77
N PHE A 3 21.72 0.26 -51.36
CA PHE A 3 20.40 0.41 -50.76
C PHE A 3 19.95 -0.72 -49.83
N LYS A 4 20.58 -1.89 -49.88
CA LYS A 4 20.22 -3.05 -49.06
C LYS A 4 20.60 -2.90 -47.57
N ASN A 5 21.69 -2.20 -47.29
CA ASN A 5 22.19 -2.05 -45.91
C ASN A 5 21.47 -1.00 -45.11
N THR A 6 20.91 0.01 -45.78
CA THR A 6 20.12 1.07 -45.10
C THR A 6 18.73 0.56 -44.64
N LEU A 7 18.14 -0.36 -45.39
CA LEU A 7 16.84 -0.95 -45.03
C LEU A 7 16.99 -1.90 -43.83
N PHE A 8 18.12 -2.57 -43.71
CA PHE A 8 18.41 -3.47 -42.58
C PHE A 8 18.65 -2.70 -41.25
N LEU A 9 19.27 -1.53 -41.32
CA LEU A 9 19.48 -0.64 -40.18
C LEU A 9 18.16 0.00 -39.70
N LEU A 10 17.26 0.30 -40.62
CA LEU A 10 15.93 0.83 -40.27
C LEU A 10 15.05 -0.23 -39.60
N LEU A 11 15.17 -1.49 -39.95
CA LEU A 11 14.43 -2.59 -39.30
C LEU A 11 14.92 -2.90 -37.88
N ILE A 12 16.20 -2.66 -37.59
CA ILE A 12 16.74 -2.82 -36.21
C ILE A 12 16.26 -1.68 -35.29
N PHE A 13 16.07 -0.50 -35.86
CA PHE A 13 15.60 0.67 -35.05
C PHE A 13 14.09 0.64 -34.73
N SER A 14 13.29 -0.11 -35.50
CA SER A 14 11.86 -0.23 -35.28
C SER A 14 11.46 -1.28 -34.25
N SER A 15 12.41 -2.07 -33.76
CA SER A 15 12.20 -3.08 -32.72
C SER A 15 12.58 -2.61 -31.30
N SER A 16 12.66 -1.30 -31.05
CA SER A 16 12.61 -0.78 -29.69
C SER A 16 11.21 -1.05 -29.13
N SER A 17 10.97 -2.30 -28.82
CA SER A 17 9.85 -2.72 -28.01
C SER A 17 9.90 -1.86 -26.75
N ILE A 18 8.91 -1.00 -26.57
CA ILE A 18 8.62 -0.35 -25.30
C ILE A 18 8.45 -1.52 -24.33
N LEU A 19 9.51 -1.86 -23.58
CA LEU A 19 9.39 -2.64 -22.37
C LEU A 19 8.59 -1.77 -21.40
N SER A 20 7.28 -1.77 -21.58
CA SER A 20 6.37 -1.39 -20.54
C SER A 20 6.62 -2.41 -19.42
N SER A 21 7.36 -2.01 -18.39
CA SER A 21 7.38 -2.78 -17.17
C SER A 21 5.92 -2.76 -16.71
N GLN A 22 5.23 -3.86 -16.91
CA GLN A 22 3.95 -4.07 -16.24
C GLN A 22 4.27 -4.05 -14.75
N GLN A 23 4.03 -2.88 -14.16
CA GLN A 23 3.95 -2.79 -12.71
C GLN A 23 2.76 -3.68 -12.35
N TYR A 24 3.05 -4.86 -11.83
CA TYR A 24 2.04 -5.78 -11.32
C TYR A 24 1.39 -5.08 -10.12
N ILE A 25 0.31 -4.37 -10.40
CA ILE A 25 -0.54 -3.77 -9.37
C ILE A 25 -1.48 -4.89 -8.96
N ASP A 26 -1.06 -5.68 -7.99
CA ASP A 26 -1.94 -6.56 -7.25
C ASP A 26 -2.76 -5.69 -6.28
N ASP A 27 -3.60 -4.88 -6.86
CA ASP A 27 -4.48 -3.99 -6.12
C ASP A 27 -5.89 -4.57 -6.15
N LEU A 28 -6.28 -5.12 -5.02
CA LEU A 28 -7.63 -5.66 -4.82
C LEU A 28 -8.70 -4.56 -4.78
N GLY A 29 -8.25 -3.30 -4.75
CA GLY A 29 -9.10 -2.12 -4.67
C GLY A 29 -9.66 -1.84 -3.28
N SER A 30 -9.94 -0.57 -3.02
CA SER A 30 -10.43 -0.11 -1.71
C SER A 30 -11.73 -0.77 -1.28
N GLU A 31 -12.64 -1.03 -2.20
CA GLU A 31 -13.93 -1.69 -1.91
C GLU A 31 -13.77 -3.12 -1.41
N PHE A 32 -12.78 -3.87 -1.90
CA PHE A 32 -12.47 -5.20 -1.39
C PHE A 32 -12.10 -5.14 0.09
N HIS A 33 -11.15 -4.30 0.44
CA HIS A 33 -10.65 -4.16 1.81
C HIS A 33 -11.76 -3.67 2.76
N LYS A 34 -12.55 -2.70 2.34
CA LYS A 34 -13.71 -2.20 3.09
C LYS A 34 -14.72 -3.32 3.38
N LYS A 35 -15.07 -4.12 2.36
CA LYS A 35 -15.96 -5.28 2.53
C LYS A 35 -15.39 -6.27 3.54
N LYS A 36 -14.05 -6.54 3.48
CA LYS A 36 -13.41 -7.47 4.42
C LYS A 36 -13.39 -6.96 5.86
N ARG A 37 -13.19 -5.67 6.07
CA ARG A 37 -13.34 -5.07 7.42
C ARG A 37 -14.77 -5.16 7.93
N GLN A 38 -15.75 -4.96 7.06
CA GLN A 38 -17.16 -5.12 7.43
C GLN A 38 -17.48 -6.57 7.82
N GLU A 39 -17.10 -7.56 6.99
CA GLU A 39 -17.28 -8.98 7.30
C GLU A 39 -16.60 -9.37 8.62
N PHE A 40 -15.39 -8.86 8.87
CA PHE A 40 -14.68 -9.08 10.13
C PHE A 40 -15.45 -8.49 11.31
N ARG A 41 -15.90 -7.23 11.21
CA ARG A 41 -16.64 -6.53 12.25
C ARG A 41 -17.96 -7.27 12.60
N GLU A 42 -18.65 -7.84 11.62
CA GLU A 42 -19.88 -8.60 11.86
C GLU A 42 -19.64 -9.80 12.80
N GLN A 43 -18.45 -10.42 12.71
CA GLN A 43 -18.08 -11.58 13.54
C GLN A 43 -17.53 -11.19 14.93
N MET A 44 -17.23 -9.92 15.17
CA MET A 44 -16.70 -9.46 16.46
C MET A 44 -17.78 -9.55 17.56
N PRO A 45 -17.39 -9.88 18.80
CA PRO A 45 -18.26 -9.78 19.96
C PRO A 45 -18.73 -8.35 20.19
N GLN A 46 -19.89 -8.17 20.79
CA GLN A 46 -20.41 -6.87 21.22
C GLN A 46 -19.44 -6.17 22.17
N ASN A 47 -19.35 -4.85 22.10
CA ASN A 47 -18.48 -4.01 22.94
C ASN A 47 -16.98 -4.38 22.82
N SER A 48 -16.54 -4.83 21.64
CA SER A 48 -15.15 -5.21 21.39
C SER A 48 -14.45 -4.25 20.42
N ILE A 49 -13.12 -4.21 20.55
CA ILE A 49 -12.23 -3.44 19.69
C ILE A 49 -11.11 -4.37 19.22
N ALA A 50 -10.80 -4.34 17.93
CA ALA A 50 -9.69 -5.06 17.36
C ALA A 50 -8.60 -4.10 16.88
N PHE A 51 -7.34 -4.46 17.15
CA PHE A 51 -6.17 -3.72 16.72
C PHE A 51 -5.34 -4.59 15.79
N PHE A 52 -4.99 -4.06 14.64
CA PHE A 52 -4.06 -4.66 13.69
C PHE A 52 -2.86 -3.75 13.53
N PHE A 53 -1.68 -4.32 13.52
CA PHE A 53 -0.43 -3.60 13.42
C PHE A 53 0.28 -3.97 12.12
N THR A 54 0.95 -3.01 11.51
CA THR A 54 1.86 -3.27 10.41
C THR A 54 3.03 -4.13 10.88
N ALA A 55 3.62 -4.90 9.96
CA ALA A 55 4.86 -5.60 10.25
C ALA A 55 5.97 -4.60 10.65
N PRO A 56 6.89 -4.98 11.56
CA PRO A 56 8.05 -4.15 11.88
C PRO A 56 9.06 -4.13 10.73
N ILE A 57 9.81 -3.05 10.62
CA ILE A 57 10.99 -3.01 9.75
C ILE A 57 12.08 -3.87 10.39
N MET A 58 12.60 -4.83 9.65
CA MET A 58 13.62 -5.76 10.11
C MET A 58 15.01 -5.31 9.68
N LYS A 59 15.92 -5.14 10.66
CA LYS A 59 17.32 -4.83 10.40
C LYS A 59 18.05 -6.04 9.80
N ARG A 60 18.78 -5.78 8.71
CA ARG A 60 19.65 -6.78 8.08
C ARG A 60 21.06 -6.71 8.63
N SER A 61 21.67 -5.52 8.56
CA SER A 61 23.02 -5.27 9.11
C SER A 61 23.26 -3.75 9.16
N ASN A 62 23.92 -3.28 10.23
CA ASN A 62 24.27 -1.88 10.45
C ASN A 62 23.09 -0.92 10.17
N ASP A 63 23.17 -0.13 9.11
CA ASP A 63 22.18 0.84 8.65
C ASP A 63 21.27 0.33 7.53
N THR A 64 21.41 -0.96 7.16
CA THR A 64 20.64 -1.57 6.08
C THR A 64 19.48 -2.41 6.63
N ASP A 65 18.29 -2.20 6.10
CA ASP A 65 17.10 -2.98 6.43
C ASP A 65 16.85 -4.07 5.37
N PHE A 66 16.11 -5.12 5.75
CA PHE A 66 15.52 -6.02 4.76
C PHE A 66 14.44 -5.29 3.97
N MET A 67 14.17 -5.78 2.76
CA MET A 67 13.01 -5.30 2.00
C MET A 67 11.75 -5.45 2.87
N TYR A 68 11.01 -4.35 3.02
CA TYR A 68 9.82 -4.34 3.84
C TYR A 68 8.74 -5.27 3.25
N HIS A 69 8.18 -6.09 4.11
CA HIS A 69 7.04 -6.95 3.79
C HIS A 69 5.94 -6.72 4.81
N GLN A 70 4.76 -6.34 4.33
CA GLN A 70 3.62 -6.06 5.19
C GLN A 70 3.06 -7.33 5.82
N ASP A 71 2.49 -7.20 7.02
CA ASP A 71 1.67 -8.26 7.63
C ASP A 71 0.48 -8.60 6.72
N PRO A 72 0.28 -9.90 6.38
CA PRO A 72 -0.77 -10.30 5.44
C PRO A 72 -2.18 -9.94 5.91
N ASN A 73 -2.47 -10.04 7.22
CA ASN A 73 -3.79 -9.73 7.76
C ASN A 73 -4.03 -8.23 7.75
N PHE A 74 -2.99 -7.45 8.09
CA PHE A 74 -3.07 -6.00 8.01
C PHE A 74 -3.34 -5.55 6.58
N TYR A 75 -2.58 -6.08 5.61
CA TYR A 75 -2.79 -5.78 4.19
C TYR A 75 -4.19 -6.22 3.72
N TYR A 76 -4.62 -7.44 4.06
CA TYR A 76 -5.91 -7.97 3.68
C TYR A 76 -7.08 -7.09 4.12
N LEU A 77 -6.97 -6.51 5.32
CA LEU A 77 -8.01 -5.64 5.87
C LEU A 77 -7.89 -4.17 5.42
N SER A 78 -6.69 -3.66 5.21
CA SER A 78 -6.47 -2.23 4.99
C SER A 78 -6.07 -1.85 3.56
N GLY A 79 -5.46 -2.75 2.80
CA GLY A 79 -4.76 -2.43 1.54
C GLY A 79 -3.48 -1.63 1.73
N TRP A 80 -3.13 -1.26 2.96
CA TRP A 80 -2.00 -0.38 3.27
C TRP A 80 -0.67 -1.14 3.24
N ARG A 81 0.31 -0.61 2.53
CA ARG A 81 1.61 -1.28 2.30
C ARG A 81 2.78 -0.65 3.03
N GLU A 82 2.60 0.49 3.68
CA GLU A 82 3.67 1.16 4.40
C GLU A 82 3.79 0.67 5.86
N PRO A 83 4.99 0.71 6.46
CA PRO A 83 5.20 0.39 7.86
C PRO A 83 4.66 1.49 8.80
N HIS A 84 4.64 1.18 10.09
CA HIS A 84 4.24 2.10 11.17
C HIS A 84 2.79 2.59 11.06
N GLY A 85 1.88 1.69 10.71
CA GLY A 85 0.44 1.93 10.73
C GLY A 85 -0.25 1.08 11.78
N VAL A 86 -1.44 1.52 12.19
CA VAL A 86 -2.35 0.78 13.05
C VAL A 86 -3.77 0.92 12.52
N LEU A 87 -4.44 -0.21 12.31
CA LEU A 87 -5.86 -0.24 11.98
C LEU A 87 -6.63 -0.63 13.25
N VAL A 88 -7.58 0.19 13.63
CA VAL A 88 -8.51 -0.06 14.75
C VAL A 88 -9.89 -0.28 14.18
N ILE A 89 -10.54 -1.37 14.57
CA ILE A 89 -11.92 -1.69 14.18
C ILE A 89 -12.76 -1.83 15.45
N PHE A 90 -13.82 -1.04 15.53
CA PHE A 90 -14.79 -1.11 16.59
C PHE A 90 -15.97 -1.99 16.15
N LYS A 91 -16.47 -2.82 17.05
CA LYS A 91 -17.71 -3.57 16.79
C LYS A 91 -18.90 -2.64 16.62
N ASP A 92 -19.03 -1.71 17.53
CA ASP A 92 -20.14 -0.77 17.62
C ASP A 92 -19.69 0.61 17.09
N ASP A 93 -20.62 1.36 16.50
CA ASP A 93 -20.33 2.69 16.01
C ASP A 93 -19.92 3.62 17.15
N GLN A 94 -18.88 4.38 16.90
CA GLN A 94 -18.38 5.45 17.77
C GLN A 94 -18.84 6.79 17.22
N GLN A 95 -18.87 7.81 18.06
CA GLN A 95 -19.26 9.16 17.68
C GLN A 95 -18.19 10.17 18.09
N ASP A 96 -17.84 11.05 17.17
CA ASP A 96 -17.03 12.23 17.42
C ASP A 96 -17.72 13.50 16.86
N ASN A 97 -16.99 14.62 16.83
CA ASN A 97 -17.48 15.89 16.28
C ASN A 97 -17.73 15.85 14.77
N ASN A 98 -17.18 14.87 14.05
CA ASN A 98 -17.28 14.72 12.60
C ASN A 98 -18.38 13.73 12.20
N GLY A 99 -18.92 12.97 13.16
CA GLY A 99 -19.98 12.00 12.92
C GLY A 99 -19.73 10.61 13.50
N LEU A 100 -20.44 9.63 12.95
CA LEU A 100 -20.28 8.23 13.35
C LEU A 100 -19.15 7.58 12.57
N TYR A 101 -18.34 6.79 13.27
CA TYR A 101 -17.28 5.97 12.68
C TYR A 101 -17.15 4.63 13.42
N ASN A 102 -16.58 3.64 12.80
CA ASN A 102 -16.32 2.32 13.40
C ASN A 102 -14.96 1.75 13.04
N GLU A 103 -14.14 2.53 12.36
CA GLU A 103 -12.76 2.17 12.05
C GLU A 103 -11.86 3.42 11.99
N ILE A 104 -10.59 3.25 12.37
CA ILE A 104 -9.58 4.31 12.30
C ILE A 104 -8.30 3.67 11.73
N LEU A 105 -7.74 4.28 10.70
CA LEU A 105 -6.42 3.92 10.18
C LEU A 105 -5.41 5.01 10.56
N TYR A 106 -4.49 4.69 11.45
CA TYR A 106 -3.35 5.54 11.76
C TYR A 106 -2.21 5.27 10.80
N VAL A 107 -1.71 6.31 10.16
CA VAL A 107 -0.61 6.23 9.19
C VAL A 107 0.42 7.32 9.47
N ARG A 108 1.64 7.13 8.94
CA ARG A 108 2.66 8.18 9.01
C ARG A 108 2.24 9.38 8.15
N GLU A 109 2.43 10.57 8.68
CA GLU A 109 2.28 11.79 7.90
C GLU A 109 3.38 11.94 6.83
N LYS A 110 3.11 12.71 5.80
CA LYS A 110 4.14 13.15 4.85
C LYS A 110 5.19 14.00 5.54
N ASN A 111 6.45 13.74 5.21
CA ASN A 111 7.57 14.52 5.72
C ASN A 111 8.68 14.52 4.66
N GLU A 112 8.81 15.60 3.91
CA GLU A 112 9.75 15.74 2.78
C GLU A 112 11.20 15.46 3.18
N TYR A 113 11.62 15.91 4.36
CA TYR A 113 12.97 15.65 4.85
C TYR A 113 13.22 14.15 5.11
N ARG A 114 12.24 13.48 5.71
CA ARG A 114 12.34 12.03 5.96
C ARG A 114 12.23 11.21 4.67
N GLU A 115 11.40 11.65 3.74
CA GLU A 115 11.20 10.96 2.45
C GLU A 115 12.47 10.92 1.59
N MET A 116 13.41 11.84 1.78
CA MET A 116 14.72 11.77 1.14
C MET A 116 15.56 10.57 1.58
N TRP A 117 15.32 10.05 2.78
CA TRP A 117 16.08 8.96 3.38
C TRP A 117 15.31 7.64 3.42
N ASP A 118 14.04 7.72 3.80
CA ASP A 118 13.19 6.55 4.05
C ASP A 118 12.34 6.15 2.83
N GLY A 119 12.38 6.94 1.75
CA GLY A 119 11.50 6.79 0.61
C GLY A 119 10.15 7.50 0.78
N ARG A 120 9.41 7.55 -0.31
CA ARG A 120 8.14 8.28 -0.42
C ARG A 120 7.08 7.73 0.54
N ARG A 121 6.28 8.62 1.15
CA ARG A 121 5.17 8.28 2.03
C ARG A 121 3.84 8.69 1.39
N LEU A 122 2.83 7.84 1.51
CA LEU A 122 1.47 8.13 1.01
C LEU A 122 0.78 9.19 1.87
N GLY A 123 1.00 9.15 3.19
CA GLY A 123 0.37 10.06 4.15
C GLY A 123 -1.15 9.92 4.21
N LEU A 124 -1.82 10.87 4.83
CA LEU A 124 -3.28 10.87 4.98
C LEU A 124 -4.00 10.83 3.64
N ASN A 125 -3.51 11.56 2.64
CA ASN A 125 -4.14 11.58 1.31
C ASN A 125 -4.12 10.22 0.60
N GLY A 126 -3.10 9.40 0.85
CA GLY A 126 -3.05 8.03 0.33
C GLY A 126 -3.94 7.05 1.09
N ALA A 127 -4.31 7.38 2.32
CA ALA A 127 -5.21 6.54 3.13
C ALA A 127 -6.70 6.75 2.79
N THR A 128 -7.03 7.79 2.02
CA THR A 128 -8.41 8.15 1.64
C THR A 128 -8.75 7.78 0.20
N GLN A 129 -7.84 7.17 -0.54
CA GLN A 129 -8.04 6.65 -1.89
C GLN A 129 -8.40 5.18 -1.84
#